data_d9709e86ee9906c8e95fcfb18190b6ab
#
_entry.id   d9709e86ee9906c8e95fcfb18190b6ab
#
_cell.length_a   1.000
_cell.length_b   1.000
_cell.length_c   1.000
_cell.angle_alpha   90.00
_cell.angle_beta   90.00
_cell.angle_gamma   90.00
#
_symmetry.space_group_name_H-M   'P 1'
#
loop_
_entity.id
_entity.type
_entity.pdbx_description
1 polymer ?
#
loop_
_entity_poly.entity_id
_entity_poly.type
_entity_poly.pdbx_seq_one_letter_code
_entity_poly.pdbx_strand_id
1 'polypeptide(L)'
;MDNISIIIRNRNEAEFIGFAIQSCLDFFDKPEIIILDNQSTDDSLEVVQFFNDRTSIKVKNIKNYRPGQSINEGINSSSNDYILILSAHSQIKEIDFNLVKQNLENHLAVFGKQIPIYRGKKITPRYVWSNFSDKPELNKFSKIENRLFL
;
A
#
# COMPACT_ATOMS: atom_id res chain seq x y z
N MET A 1 2.75 13.30 -14.53
CA MET A 1 2.92 13.15 -13.09
C MET A 1 1.59 12.75 -12.50
N ASP A 2 1.54 11.61 -11.87
CA ASP A 2 0.29 11.14 -11.26
C ASP A 2 0.04 11.86 -9.93
N ASN A 3 -1.20 12.33 -9.72
CA ASN A 3 -1.60 13.02 -8.49
C ASN A 3 -1.90 12.00 -7.39
N ILE A 4 -0.88 11.24 -6.96
CA ILE A 4 -1.01 10.16 -5.99
C ILE A 4 0.11 10.19 -4.94
N SER A 5 -0.26 9.99 -3.68
CA SER A 5 0.67 9.75 -2.57
C SER A 5 0.56 8.29 -2.13
N ILE A 6 1.69 7.61 -2.04
CA ILE A 6 1.77 6.20 -1.66
C ILE A 6 2.35 6.10 -0.26
N ILE A 7 1.54 5.62 0.68
CA ILE A 7 1.93 5.46 2.08
C ILE A 7 2.39 4.03 2.28
N ILE A 8 3.67 3.83 2.57
CA ILE A 8 4.26 2.50 2.80
C ILE A 8 4.60 2.35 4.28
N ARG A 9 3.98 1.35 4.92
CA ARG A 9 4.32 0.99 6.31
C ARG A 9 5.54 0.08 6.31
N ASN A 10 6.55 0.47 7.09
CA ASN A 10 7.83 -0.23 7.18
C ASN A 10 8.20 -0.56 8.62
N ARG A 11 8.73 -1.77 8.83
CA ARG A 11 9.48 -2.17 10.03
C ARG A 11 10.33 -3.38 9.73
N ASN A 12 11.64 -3.19 9.63
CA ASN A 12 12.61 -4.27 9.36
C ASN A 12 12.25 -5.08 8.09
N GLU A 13 12.10 -4.39 6.98
CA GLU A 13 11.71 -4.97 5.69
C GLU A 13 12.77 -4.70 4.60
N ALA A 14 14.08 -4.70 4.97
CA ALA A 14 15.17 -4.40 4.05
C ALA A 14 15.16 -5.29 2.81
N GLU A 15 14.75 -6.55 2.94
CA GLU A 15 14.66 -7.50 1.82
C GLU A 15 13.53 -7.17 0.82
N PHE A 16 12.51 -6.41 1.24
CA PHE A 16 11.28 -6.26 0.46
C PHE A 16 10.97 -4.82 0.06
N ILE A 17 11.32 -3.84 0.89
CA ILE A 17 10.92 -2.44 0.69
C ILE A 17 11.36 -1.88 -0.67
N GLY A 18 12.51 -2.29 -1.17
CA GLY A 18 13.00 -1.87 -2.49
C GLY A 18 12.08 -2.34 -3.62
N PHE A 19 11.59 -3.58 -3.54
CA PHE A 19 10.63 -4.11 -4.52
C PHE A 19 9.27 -3.42 -4.41
N ALA A 20 8.82 -3.08 -3.19
CA ALA A 20 7.59 -2.32 -2.99
C ALA A 20 7.69 -0.95 -3.67
N ILE A 21 8.75 -0.18 -3.41
CA ILE A 21 8.99 1.13 -4.03
C ILE A 21 9.12 1.00 -5.55
N GLN A 22 9.91 0.02 -6.03
CA GLN A 22 10.07 -0.19 -7.46
C GLN A 22 8.72 -0.45 -8.14
N SER A 23 7.87 -1.31 -7.56
CA SER A 23 6.54 -1.58 -8.12
C SER A 23 5.66 -0.33 -8.19
N CYS A 24 5.80 0.60 -7.25
CA CYS A 24 5.10 1.89 -7.33
C CYS A 24 5.59 2.72 -8.52
N LEU A 25 6.90 2.75 -8.77
CA LEU A 25 7.50 3.49 -9.88
C LEU A 25 7.22 2.86 -11.26
N ASP A 26 6.92 1.56 -11.30
CA ASP A 26 6.57 0.87 -12.54
C ASP A 26 5.15 1.22 -13.02
N PHE A 27 4.26 1.61 -12.12
CA PHE A 27 2.85 1.88 -12.42
C PHE A 27 2.44 3.34 -12.31
N PHE A 28 3.25 4.20 -11.65
CA PHE A 28 2.93 5.61 -11.46
C PHE A 28 4.09 6.51 -11.90
N ASP A 29 3.76 7.58 -12.61
CA ASP A 29 4.75 8.59 -13.02
C ASP A 29 5.04 9.56 -11.86
N LYS A 30 6.21 9.41 -11.26
CA LYS A 30 6.73 10.25 -10.15
C LYS A 30 5.73 10.43 -9.00
N PRO A 31 5.25 9.31 -8.39
CA PRO A 31 4.37 9.40 -7.25
C PRO A 31 5.10 10.01 -6.04
N GLU A 32 4.38 10.68 -5.15
CA GLU A 32 4.92 10.97 -3.82
C GLU A 32 4.91 9.70 -2.98
N ILE A 33 6.02 9.34 -2.33
CA ILE A 33 6.10 8.17 -1.46
C ILE A 33 6.35 8.63 -0.02
N ILE A 34 5.55 8.11 0.92
CA ILE A 34 5.66 8.40 2.35
C ILE A 34 5.91 7.10 3.07
N ILE A 35 7.12 6.94 3.61
CA ILE A 35 7.51 5.78 4.39
C ILE A 35 7.17 6.03 5.86
N LEU A 36 6.29 5.21 6.43
CA LEU A 36 5.99 5.22 7.86
C LEU A 36 6.87 4.17 8.54
N ASP A 37 8.01 4.60 9.02
CA ASP A 37 8.98 3.71 9.65
C ASP A 37 8.69 3.52 11.14
N ASN A 38 8.42 2.29 11.55
CA ASN A 38 8.21 1.91 12.94
C ASN A 38 9.53 1.48 13.59
N GLN A 39 10.50 2.40 13.68
CA GLN A 39 11.80 2.19 14.34
C GLN A 39 12.54 0.95 13.81
N SER A 40 12.74 0.88 12.51
CA SER A 40 13.55 -0.18 11.90
C SER A 40 14.99 -0.13 12.40
N THR A 41 15.57 -1.30 12.58
CA THR A 41 16.95 -1.53 13.04
C THR A 41 17.80 -2.25 12.00
N ASP A 42 17.22 -2.59 10.87
CA ASP A 42 17.87 -3.17 9.69
C ASP A 42 18.17 -2.07 8.64
N ASP A 43 18.65 -2.48 7.49
CA ASP A 43 19.05 -1.58 6.39
C ASP A 43 17.86 -1.05 5.57
N SER A 44 16.61 -1.21 6.05
CA SER A 44 15.41 -0.77 5.31
C SER A 44 15.50 0.68 4.85
N LEU A 45 15.94 1.59 5.72
CA LEU A 45 16.03 3.02 5.39
C LEU A 45 17.18 3.35 4.44
N GLU A 46 18.25 2.56 4.44
CA GLU A 46 19.32 2.68 3.46
C GLU A 46 18.82 2.29 2.07
N VAL A 47 18.05 1.19 1.97
CA VAL A 47 17.39 0.79 0.72
C VAL A 47 16.49 1.88 0.18
N VAL A 48 15.71 2.55 1.04
CA VAL A 48 14.84 3.67 0.63
C VAL A 48 15.63 4.80 -0.01
N GLN A 49 16.84 5.13 0.48
CA GLN A 49 17.66 6.23 -0.02
C GLN A 49 18.07 6.05 -1.49
N PHE A 50 18.21 4.81 -1.99
CA PHE A 50 18.54 4.55 -3.41
C PHE A 50 17.46 5.03 -4.39
N PHE A 51 16.29 5.39 -3.92
CA PHE A 51 15.18 5.85 -4.75
C PHE A 51 14.97 7.38 -4.72
N ASN A 52 15.72 8.12 -3.91
CA ASN A 52 15.52 9.56 -3.72
C ASN A 52 15.69 10.38 -5.00
N ASP A 53 16.54 9.94 -5.92
CA ASP A 53 16.76 10.62 -7.21
C ASP A 53 15.64 10.35 -8.23
N ARG A 54 14.76 9.40 -7.94
CA ARG A 54 13.74 8.92 -8.87
C ARG A 54 12.35 9.48 -8.57
N THR A 55 12.07 9.76 -7.31
CA THR A 55 10.77 10.30 -6.87
C THR A 55 10.91 11.01 -5.52
N SER A 56 9.87 11.78 -5.16
CA SER A 56 9.82 12.43 -3.84
C SER A 56 9.53 11.40 -2.76
N ILE A 57 10.47 11.18 -1.84
CA ILE A 57 10.29 10.26 -0.70
C ILE A 57 10.39 11.03 0.61
N LYS A 58 9.37 10.89 1.46
CA LYS A 58 9.35 11.41 2.82
C LYS A 58 9.41 10.24 3.80
N VAL A 59 10.34 10.23 4.74
CA VAL A 59 10.41 9.23 5.81
C VAL A 59 9.88 9.83 7.10
N LYS A 60 8.92 9.15 7.73
CA LYS A 60 8.38 9.49 9.04
C LYS A 60 8.67 8.40 10.04
N ASN A 61 9.39 8.71 11.09
CA ASN A 61 9.66 7.80 12.19
C ASN A 61 8.48 7.81 13.17
N ILE A 62 7.85 6.65 13.36
CA ILE A 62 6.68 6.45 14.22
C ILE A 62 7.12 5.85 15.55
N LYS A 63 7.15 6.65 16.61
CA LYS A 63 7.62 6.21 17.94
C LYS A 63 6.62 5.32 18.67
N ASN A 64 5.32 5.62 18.56
CA ASN A 64 4.24 4.90 19.23
C ASN A 64 3.30 4.32 18.16
N TYR A 65 3.72 3.22 17.55
CA TYR A 65 3.00 2.66 16.42
C TYR A 65 1.61 2.15 16.82
N ARG A 66 0.61 2.75 16.20
CA ARG A 66 -0.79 2.29 16.14
C ARG A 66 -1.23 2.30 14.69
N PRO A 67 -1.66 1.19 14.12
CA PRO A 67 -1.89 1.07 12.68
C PRO A 67 -2.72 2.21 12.07
N GLY A 68 -3.88 2.49 12.64
CA GLY A 68 -4.77 3.55 12.14
C GLY A 68 -4.20 4.96 12.32
N GLN A 69 -3.64 5.26 13.51
CA GLN A 69 -3.02 6.56 13.76
C GLN A 69 -1.85 6.82 12.83
N SER A 70 -0.99 5.82 12.63
CA SER A 70 0.18 5.95 11.76
C SER A 70 -0.22 6.21 10.31
N ILE A 71 -1.25 5.51 9.82
CA ILE A 71 -1.80 5.77 8.48
C ILE A 71 -2.33 7.21 8.39
N ASN A 72 -3.06 7.69 9.39
CA ASN A 72 -3.56 9.06 9.42
C ASN A 72 -2.42 10.09 9.41
N GLU A 73 -1.31 9.82 10.10
CA GLU A 73 -0.11 10.67 10.03
C GLU A 73 0.49 10.71 8.61
N GLY A 74 0.48 9.58 7.92
CA GLY A 74 0.87 9.49 6.51
C GLY A 74 -0.05 10.31 5.62
N ILE A 75 -1.36 10.13 5.76
CA ILE A 75 -2.39 10.86 5.00
C ILE A 75 -2.25 12.38 5.21
N ASN A 76 -2.13 12.82 6.46
CA ASN A 76 -1.95 14.24 6.79
C ASN A 76 -0.64 14.85 6.25
N SER A 77 0.29 14.01 5.84
CA SER A 77 1.58 14.43 5.28
C SER A 77 1.63 14.35 3.77
N SER A 78 0.59 13.80 3.16
CA SER A 78 0.47 13.68 1.72
C SER A 78 0.12 15.02 1.08
N SER A 79 0.57 15.19 -0.16
CA SER A 79 0.35 16.41 -0.95
C SER A 79 -0.67 16.20 -2.07
N ASN A 80 -1.12 14.97 -2.29
CA ASN A 80 -1.99 14.59 -3.40
C ASN A 80 -3.37 14.13 -2.94
N ASP A 81 -4.34 14.20 -3.83
CA ASP A 81 -5.74 13.85 -3.55
C ASP A 81 -5.98 12.35 -3.46
N TYR A 82 -5.22 11.56 -4.24
CA TYR A 82 -5.32 10.11 -4.23
C TYR A 82 -4.29 9.51 -3.30
N ILE A 83 -4.73 8.59 -2.45
CA ILE A 83 -3.89 7.91 -1.47
C ILE A 83 -3.91 6.41 -1.72
N LEU A 84 -2.73 5.83 -1.89
CA LEU A 84 -2.54 4.37 -1.89
C LEU A 84 -1.84 3.96 -0.60
N ILE A 85 -2.39 2.96 0.09
CA ILE A 85 -1.77 2.37 1.29
C ILE A 85 -1.19 1.02 0.92
N LEU A 86 0.10 0.84 1.17
CA LEU A 86 0.85 -0.37 0.85
C LEU A 86 1.67 -0.84 2.07
N SER A 87 1.94 -2.13 2.18
CA SER A 87 2.92 -2.67 3.12
C SER A 87 4.28 -2.81 2.45
N ALA A 88 5.38 -2.65 3.19
CA ALA A 88 6.74 -2.74 2.63
C ALA A 88 7.08 -4.10 2.00
N HIS A 89 6.37 -5.17 2.38
CA HIS A 89 6.49 -6.52 1.79
C HIS A 89 5.43 -6.82 0.71
N SER A 90 4.73 -5.80 0.20
CA SER A 90 3.74 -5.94 -0.87
C SER A 90 4.21 -5.24 -2.13
N GLN A 91 3.86 -5.78 -3.28
CA GLN A 91 4.17 -5.21 -4.59
C GLN A 91 2.91 -5.08 -5.41
N ILE A 92 2.83 -4.01 -6.19
CA ILE A 92 1.79 -3.85 -7.19
C ILE A 92 2.16 -4.75 -8.37
N LYS A 93 1.24 -5.64 -8.73
CA LYS A 93 1.41 -6.50 -9.91
C LYS A 93 0.74 -5.91 -11.14
N GLU A 94 -0.41 -5.29 -10.94
CA GLU A 94 -1.25 -4.75 -11.99
C GLU A 94 -2.19 -3.73 -11.39
N ILE A 95 -2.35 -2.57 -12.04
CA ILE A 95 -3.31 -1.55 -11.66
C ILE A 95 -3.71 -0.73 -12.88
N ASP A 96 -5.01 -0.53 -13.07
CA ASP A 96 -5.55 0.49 -13.95
C ASP A 96 -5.96 1.71 -13.11
N PHE A 97 -5.08 2.71 -13.04
CA PHE A 97 -5.31 3.87 -12.20
C PHE A 97 -6.48 4.74 -12.70
N ASN A 98 -6.80 4.72 -14.00
CA ASN A 98 -7.97 5.43 -14.51
C ASN A 98 -9.26 4.77 -14.05
N LEU A 99 -9.31 3.45 -14.07
CA LEU A 99 -10.44 2.69 -13.52
C LEU A 99 -10.58 2.91 -12.01
N VAL A 100 -9.47 2.96 -11.27
CA VAL A 100 -9.48 3.30 -9.84
C VAL A 100 -10.09 4.69 -9.60
N LYS A 101 -9.65 5.71 -10.34
CA LYS A 101 -10.18 7.08 -10.23
C LYS A 101 -11.69 7.14 -10.51
N GLN A 102 -12.16 6.50 -11.59
CA GLN A 102 -13.59 6.43 -11.91
C GLN A 102 -14.41 5.79 -10.79
N ASN A 103 -13.91 4.74 -10.17
CA ASN A 103 -14.60 4.11 -9.05
C ASN A 103 -14.62 5.02 -7.80
N LEU A 104 -13.55 5.76 -7.55
CA LEU A 104 -13.48 6.69 -6.41
C LEU A 104 -14.41 7.91 -6.55
N GLU A 105 -14.94 8.21 -7.74
CA GLU A 105 -15.99 9.24 -7.91
C GLU A 105 -17.29 8.87 -7.15
N ASN A 106 -17.57 7.59 -6.99
CA ASN A 106 -18.79 7.08 -6.39
C ASN A 106 -18.57 6.24 -5.13
N HIS A 107 -17.33 5.96 -4.77
CA HIS A 107 -16.96 5.11 -3.64
C HIS A 107 -15.86 5.74 -2.80
N LEU A 108 -15.90 5.50 -1.49
CA LEU A 108 -14.93 6.06 -0.54
C LEU A 108 -13.54 5.39 -0.65
N ALA A 109 -13.48 4.16 -1.11
CA ALA A 109 -12.24 3.41 -1.25
C ALA A 109 -12.36 2.31 -2.30
N VAL A 110 -11.21 2.00 -2.90
CA VAL A 110 -11.01 0.85 -3.79
C VAL A 110 -9.85 0.03 -3.23
N PHE A 111 -9.93 -1.28 -3.27
CA PHE A 111 -8.83 -2.15 -2.87
C PHE A 111 -8.60 -3.24 -3.88
N GLY A 112 -7.35 -3.65 -4.00
CA GLY A 112 -6.90 -4.67 -4.93
C GLY A 112 -6.93 -6.07 -4.33
N LYS A 113 -7.05 -7.07 -5.21
CA LYS A 113 -6.91 -8.47 -4.85
C LYS A 113 -5.48 -8.76 -4.39
N GLN A 114 -5.35 -9.37 -3.23
CA GLN A 114 -4.06 -9.81 -2.71
C GLN A 114 -3.72 -11.23 -3.21
N ILE A 115 -2.51 -11.40 -3.73
CA ILE A 115 -1.98 -12.69 -4.14
C ILE A 115 -0.81 -13.04 -3.21
N PRO A 116 -1.01 -13.90 -2.21
CA PRO A 116 0.05 -14.26 -1.29
C PRO A 116 1.09 -15.13 -1.96
N ILE A 117 2.37 -14.75 -1.80
CA ILE A 117 3.52 -15.46 -2.33
C ILE A 117 4.48 -15.76 -1.18
N TYR A 118 4.94 -17.00 -1.09
CA TYR A 118 5.99 -17.41 -0.15
C TYR A 118 7.10 -18.14 -0.90
N ARG A 119 8.33 -17.64 -0.78
CA ARG A 119 9.50 -18.17 -1.49
C ARG A 119 9.26 -18.34 -2.99
N GLY A 120 8.69 -17.32 -3.63
CA GLY A 120 8.40 -17.31 -5.07
C GLY A 120 7.23 -18.19 -5.51
N LYS A 121 6.54 -18.88 -4.61
CA LYS A 121 5.39 -19.74 -4.91
C LYS A 121 4.10 -19.12 -4.39
N LYS A 122 3.06 -19.10 -5.23
CA LYS A 122 1.71 -18.74 -4.79
C LYS A 122 1.25 -19.74 -3.74
N ILE A 123 0.78 -19.22 -2.61
CA ILE A 123 0.23 -20.05 -1.53
C ILE A 123 -1.27 -19.81 -1.41
N THR A 124 -1.98 -20.85 -0.94
CA THR A 124 -3.38 -20.68 -0.55
C THR A 124 -3.40 -20.09 0.85
N PRO A 125 -3.96 -18.88 1.04
CA PRO A 125 -3.99 -18.26 2.36
C PRO A 125 -4.90 -19.08 3.28
N ARG A 126 -4.38 -19.44 4.45
CA ARG A 126 -5.19 -20.09 5.50
C ARG A 126 -6.19 -19.13 6.17
N TYR A 127 -5.95 -17.83 6.02
CA TYR A 127 -6.69 -16.76 6.69
C TYR A 127 -7.00 -15.63 5.71
N VAL A 128 -7.70 -15.95 4.62
CA VAL A 128 -8.28 -14.89 3.79
C VAL A 128 -9.59 -14.47 4.43
N TRP A 129 -9.60 -13.26 4.92
CA TRP A 129 -10.80 -12.64 5.50
C TRP A 129 -11.80 -12.21 4.42
N SER A 130 -11.49 -12.43 3.15
CA SER A 130 -12.27 -11.96 2.02
C SER A 130 -12.12 -12.88 0.81
N ASN A 131 -13.24 -13.13 0.13
CA ASN A 131 -13.25 -13.71 -1.18
C ASN A 131 -13.28 -12.57 -2.20
N PHE A 132 -12.12 -12.22 -2.75
CA PHE A 132 -12.08 -11.32 -3.88
C PHE A 132 -12.39 -12.09 -5.16
N SER A 133 -13.40 -11.66 -5.90
CA SER A 133 -13.59 -12.11 -7.28
C SER A 133 -12.55 -11.46 -8.19
N ASP A 134 -12.40 -12.01 -9.40
CA ASP A 134 -11.55 -11.39 -10.41
C ASP A 134 -12.27 -10.24 -11.16
N LYS A 135 -13.41 -9.80 -10.64
CA LYS A 135 -14.23 -8.72 -11.19
C LYS A 135 -14.41 -7.61 -10.15
N PRO A 136 -14.51 -6.36 -10.58
CA PRO A 136 -14.91 -5.27 -9.67
C PRO A 136 -16.28 -5.58 -9.05
N GLU A 137 -16.34 -5.57 -7.73
CA GLU A 137 -17.56 -5.83 -6.96
C GLU A 137 -17.67 -4.86 -5.80
N LEU A 138 -18.93 -4.50 -5.46
CA LEU A 138 -19.20 -3.77 -4.24
C LEU A 138 -19.13 -4.70 -3.03
N ASN A 139 -18.40 -4.30 -2.00
CA ASN A 139 -18.42 -5.01 -0.74
C ASN A 139 -19.80 -4.92 -0.11
N LYS A 140 -20.28 -6.06 0.36
CA LYS A 140 -21.55 -6.17 1.07
C LYS A 140 -21.30 -6.49 2.53
N PHE A 141 -21.99 -5.78 3.40
CA PHE A 141 -22.00 -6.10 4.81
C PHE A 141 -22.89 -7.31 5.07
N SER A 142 -22.35 -8.38 5.64
CA SER A 142 -23.15 -9.54 6.04
C SER A 142 -23.84 -9.26 7.36
N LYS A 143 -25.18 -9.25 7.35
CA LYS A 143 -25.98 -9.14 8.57
C LYS A 143 -25.89 -10.37 9.46
N ILE A 144 -25.60 -11.55 8.87
CA ILE A 144 -25.54 -12.83 9.59
C ILE A 144 -24.28 -12.91 10.44
N GLU A 145 -23.16 -12.47 9.94
CA GLU A 145 -21.87 -12.60 10.62
C GLU A 145 -21.41 -11.29 11.27
N ASN A 146 -22.15 -10.22 11.07
CA ASN A 146 -21.79 -8.88 11.54
C ASN A 146 -20.35 -8.50 11.18
N ARG A 147 -19.88 -8.95 10.01
CA ARG A 147 -18.53 -8.75 9.48
C ARG A 147 -18.60 -8.06 8.13
N LEU A 148 -17.62 -7.21 7.88
CA LEU A 148 -17.37 -6.69 6.55
C LEU A 148 -16.57 -7.74 5.76
N PHE A 149 -17.13 -8.25 4.68
CA PHE A 149 -16.39 -9.07 3.72
C PHE A 149 -15.73 -8.12 2.72
N LEU A 150 -14.44 -8.02 2.82
CA LEU A 150 -13.57 -7.24 1.95
C LEU A 150 -13.09 -8.08 0.77
#